data_5c20315718e116009441cb9e066c22e6
#
_entry.id   5c20315718e116009441cb9e066c22e6
#
_cell.length_a   1.000
_cell.length_b   1.000
_cell.length_c   1.000
_cell.angle_alpha   90.00
_cell.angle_beta   90.00
_cell.angle_gamma   90.00
#
_symmetry.space_group_name_H-M   'P 1'
#
loop_
_entity.id
_entity.type
_entity.pdbx_description
1 polymer ?
#
loop_
_entity_poly.entity_id
_entity_poly.type
_entity_poly.pdbx_seq_one_letter_code
_entity_poly.pdbx_strand_id
1 'polypeptide(L)'
;MDLSVQCADSKPRHDRPRRRIANAVGYILSLAFLTIVSIGTCRAGDTAAMGGVQGKLSYCKDCHGPSAQGYDGYFPIPRLAGQQTDYLENQLRAFIEHRRTNNIMFNVAHSLSTGMVAALAEHFRSLNPKPIGGAPMQYVAVGRKIFQDGVPDANIAACAACHGPAATGSGPIPRLAGQLYPYLIKELVNWGKERGQNPTKPDTSAIMSPVAHSLNRSQIEAVAAYVSYLK
;
A
#
# COMPACT_ATOMS: atom_id res chain seq x y z
N MET A 1 1.26 -4.86 21.42
CA MET A 1 0.28 -5.93 21.69
C MET A 1 0.66 -7.09 20.80
N ASP A 2 1.20 -8.09 21.44
CA ASP A 2 1.79 -9.28 20.83
C ASP A 2 0.68 -10.33 20.69
N LEU A 3 0.38 -10.73 19.48
CA LEU A 3 -0.53 -11.83 19.17
C LEU A 3 0.32 -13.04 18.77
N SER A 4 0.97 -13.63 19.77
CA SER A 4 1.56 -14.96 19.66
C SER A 4 0.43 -16.00 19.67
N VAL A 5 0.17 -16.62 18.53
CA VAL A 5 -0.67 -17.80 18.43
C VAL A 5 0.13 -18.99 19.00
N GLN A 6 -0.16 -19.36 20.25
CA GLN A 6 0.37 -20.57 20.88
C GLN A 6 -0.44 -21.78 20.42
N CYS A 7 0.20 -22.71 19.74
CA CYS A 7 -0.30 -24.08 19.62
C CYS A 7 -0.16 -24.78 20.97
N ALA A 8 -1.27 -25.07 21.61
CA ALA A 8 -1.31 -25.78 22.87
C ALA A 8 -1.07 -27.30 22.65
N ASP A 9 -0.04 -27.80 23.31
CA ASP A 9 0.33 -29.21 23.39
C ASP A 9 -0.52 -29.90 24.50
N SER A 10 -1.46 -30.77 24.13
CA SER A 10 -2.27 -31.54 25.08
C SER A 10 -1.80 -32.98 25.16
N LYS A 11 -1.02 -33.30 26.21
CA LYS A 11 -0.74 -34.67 26.61
C LYS A 11 -1.97 -35.32 27.31
N PRO A 12 -2.31 -36.57 27.00
CA PRO A 12 -3.34 -37.28 27.74
C PRO A 12 -2.80 -37.89 29.04
N ARG A 13 -3.49 -37.62 30.14
CA ARG A 13 -3.27 -38.32 31.39
C ARG A 13 -4.01 -39.66 31.38
N HIS A 14 -3.26 -40.70 31.66
CA HIS A 14 -3.77 -42.02 32.07
C HIS A 14 -4.30 -41.96 33.50
N ASP A 15 -5.56 -42.34 33.68
CA ASP A 15 -6.05 -42.83 34.95
C ASP A 15 -7.01 -44.00 34.72
N ARG A 16 -6.69 -45.16 35.36
CA ARG A 16 -7.55 -46.33 35.42
C ARG A 16 -8.22 -46.40 36.77
N PRO A 17 -9.46 -46.87 36.85
CA PRO A 17 -9.82 -47.84 37.84
C PRO A 17 -10.56 -49.09 37.31
N ARG A 18 -10.47 -50.08 38.16
CA ARG A 18 -10.81 -51.49 37.94
C ARG A 18 -12.32 -51.77 38.02
N ARG A 19 -12.73 -52.75 37.18
CA ARG A 19 -13.67 -53.85 37.35
C ARG A 19 -15.07 -53.62 37.99
N ARG A 20 -16.13 -53.98 37.28
CA ARG A 20 -17.02 -55.08 37.65
C ARG A 20 -17.82 -55.55 36.40
N ILE A 21 -18.00 -56.90 36.35
CA ILE A 21 -18.65 -57.67 35.33
C ILE A 21 -20.16 -57.70 35.64
N ALA A 22 -21.02 -57.49 34.65
CA ALA A 22 -22.37 -58.03 34.65
C ALA A 22 -22.86 -58.20 33.18
N ASN A 23 -23.28 -59.40 32.85
CA ASN A 23 -23.81 -59.81 31.57
C ASN A 23 -25.19 -59.20 31.34
N ALA A 24 -25.45 -58.66 30.14
CA ALA A 24 -26.79 -58.61 29.55
C ALA A 24 -26.67 -58.55 28.02
N VAL A 25 -27.31 -59.55 27.41
CA VAL A 25 -27.47 -59.67 25.96
C VAL A 25 -28.46 -58.60 25.53
N GLY A 26 -28.10 -57.80 24.56
CA GLY A 26 -29.00 -56.82 23.97
C GLY A 26 -28.45 -56.35 22.64
N TYR A 27 -29.20 -56.59 21.56
CA TYR A 27 -28.98 -56.11 20.21
C TYR A 27 -28.82 -54.61 20.22
N ILE A 28 -27.69 -54.10 19.72
CA ILE A 28 -27.55 -52.69 19.45
C ILE A 28 -26.96 -52.51 18.05
N LEU A 29 -27.75 -51.89 17.19
CA LEU A 29 -27.33 -51.34 15.90
C LEU A 29 -26.14 -50.39 16.08
N SER A 30 -25.03 -50.74 15.45
CA SER A 30 -23.85 -49.88 15.40
C SER A 30 -24.09 -48.73 14.42
N LEU A 31 -24.49 -47.57 14.91
CA LEU A 31 -24.33 -46.30 14.23
C LEU A 31 -22.87 -45.85 14.37
N ALA A 32 -22.07 -46.13 13.36
CA ALA A 32 -20.73 -45.58 13.28
C ALA A 32 -20.82 -44.07 13.00
N PHE A 33 -20.67 -43.25 14.03
CA PHE A 33 -20.43 -41.83 13.88
C PHE A 33 -19.00 -41.63 13.36
N LEU A 34 -18.88 -41.42 12.05
CA LEU A 34 -17.63 -41.00 11.43
C LEU A 34 -17.42 -39.53 11.77
N THR A 35 -16.71 -39.24 12.84
CA THR A 35 -16.20 -37.90 13.11
C THR A 35 -15.06 -37.61 12.12
N ILE A 36 -15.39 -36.88 11.05
CA ILE A 36 -14.39 -36.31 10.15
C ILE A 36 -13.65 -35.22 10.92
N VAL A 37 -12.51 -35.58 11.50
CA VAL A 37 -11.53 -34.61 12.01
C VAL A 37 -10.95 -33.94 10.77
N SER A 38 -11.43 -32.76 10.44
CA SER A 38 -10.81 -31.90 9.44
C SER A 38 -9.45 -31.45 9.98
N ILE A 39 -8.41 -32.23 9.70
CA ILE A 39 -7.04 -31.82 9.92
C ILE A 39 -6.78 -30.70 8.89
N GLY A 40 -6.86 -29.47 9.33
CA GLY A 40 -6.43 -28.33 8.56
C GLY A 40 -4.95 -28.49 8.20
N THR A 41 -4.69 -28.96 7.00
CA THR A 41 -3.30 -29.00 6.48
C THR A 41 -2.83 -27.56 6.30
N CYS A 42 -2.07 -27.04 7.27
CA CYS A 42 -1.29 -25.83 7.09
C CYS A 42 -0.31 -26.12 5.93
N ARG A 43 -0.56 -25.53 4.77
CA ARG A 43 0.29 -25.75 3.61
C ARG A 43 1.63 -25.04 3.85
N ALA A 44 2.71 -25.79 3.84
CA ALA A 44 4.09 -25.26 3.94
C ALA A 44 4.39 -24.18 2.87
N GLY A 45 3.64 -24.15 1.78
CA GLY A 45 3.72 -23.12 0.74
C GLY A 45 3.34 -21.73 1.22
N ASP A 46 2.38 -21.61 2.15
CA ASP A 46 1.90 -20.29 2.62
C ASP A 46 2.92 -19.62 3.54
N THR A 47 3.66 -20.40 4.35
CA THR A 47 4.70 -19.86 5.24
C THR A 47 5.94 -19.39 4.46
N ALA A 48 6.34 -20.09 3.41
CA ALA A 48 7.44 -19.69 2.56
C ALA A 48 7.11 -18.42 1.74
N ALA A 49 5.87 -18.32 1.23
CA ALA A 49 5.39 -17.13 0.52
C ALA A 49 5.30 -15.92 1.45
N MET A 50 4.81 -16.08 2.68
CA MET A 50 4.77 -15.02 3.69
C MET A 50 6.18 -14.57 4.11
N GLY A 51 7.15 -15.48 4.27
CA GLY A 51 8.54 -15.15 4.53
C GLY A 51 9.16 -14.31 3.42
N GLY A 52 8.84 -14.62 2.16
CA GLY A 52 9.26 -13.84 0.99
C GLY A 52 8.68 -12.43 0.97
N VAL A 53 7.39 -12.26 1.28
CA VAL A 53 6.73 -10.94 1.37
C VAL A 53 7.32 -10.12 2.53
N GLN A 54 7.54 -10.73 3.70
CA GLN A 54 8.10 -10.03 4.86
C GLN A 54 9.53 -9.51 4.58
N GLY A 55 10.37 -10.29 3.92
CA GLY A 55 11.70 -9.85 3.49
C GLY A 55 11.63 -8.66 2.51
N LYS A 56 10.68 -8.70 1.55
CA LYS A 56 10.47 -7.59 0.62
C LYS A 56 9.91 -6.34 1.32
N LEU A 57 9.04 -6.48 2.31
CA LEU A 57 8.54 -5.36 3.12
C LEU A 57 9.68 -4.65 3.85
N SER A 58 10.59 -5.39 4.48
CA SER A 58 11.78 -4.81 5.12
C SER A 58 12.62 -4.05 4.11
N TYR A 59 12.94 -4.67 2.98
CA TYR A 59 13.70 -4.03 1.91
C TYR A 59 13.05 -2.74 1.36
N CYS A 60 11.74 -2.72 1.17
CA CYS A 60 11.04 -1.48 0.78
C CYS A 60 11.19 -0.38 1.84
N LYS A 61 11.05 -0.75 3.13
CA LYS A 61 11.13 0.19 4.25
C LYS A 61 12.53 0.78 4.47
N ASP A 62 13.59 0.10 4.03
CA ASP A 62 14.97 0.62 4.10
C ASP A 62 15.10 1.97 3.35
N CYS A 63 14.38 2.12 2.25
CA CYS A 63 14.36 3.38 1.48
C CYS A 63 13.13 4.24 1.78
N HIS A 64 11.94 3.63 1.88
CA HIS A 64 10.68 4.35 2.07
C HIS A 64 10.36 4.71 3.54
N GLY A 65 11.29 4.44 4.44
CA GLY A 65 11.18 4.70 5.88
C GLY A 65 10.50 3.56 6.65
N PRO A 66 10.82 3.37 7.95
CA PRO A 66 10.40 2.22 8.75
C PRO A 66 8.88 2.08 8.89
N SER A 67 8.14 3.18 8.89
CA SER A 67 6.67 3.19 8.81
C SER A 67 6.14 3.52 7.41
N ALA A 68 6.99 3.42 6.39
CA ALA A 68 6.69 3.78 5.00
C ALA A 68 6.20 5.23 4.82
N GLN A 69 6.61 6.12 5.70
CA GLN A 69 6.27 7.55 5.67
C GLN A 69 7.03 8.34 4.61
N GLY A 70 8.01 7.73 3.95
CA GLY A 70 8.93 8.34 3.01
C GLY A 70 10.23 8.80 3.67
N TYR A 71 11.13 9.34 2.86
CA TYR A 71 12.39 9.94 3.27
C TYR A 71 12.52 11.33 2.62
N ASP A 72 12.62 12.35 3.48
CA ASP A 72 12.72 13.76 3.09
C ASP A 72 14.19 14.20 3.10
N GLY A 73 14.93 13.80 2.08
CA GLY A 73 16.32 14.16 1.88
C GLY A 73 16.56 14.78 0.50
N TYR A 74 17.82 14.93 0.13
CA TYR A 74 18.22 15.51 -1.16
C TYR A 74 17.55 14.80 -2.35
N PHE A 75 17.40 13.49 -2.28
CA PHE A 75 16.58 12.69 -3.19
C PHE A 75 15.33 12.21 -2.44
N PRO A 76 14.20 12.93 -2.53
CA PRO A 76 13.02 12.56 -1.76
C PRO A 76 12.44 11.23 -2.25
N ILE A 77 12.25 10.30 -1.29
CA ILE A 77 11.68 8.98 -1.53
C ILE A 77 10.24 8.99 -1.01
N PRO A 78 9.23 8.62 -1.82
CA PRO A 78 7.84 8.86 -1.48
C PRO A 78 7.34 8.05 -0.29
N ARG A 79 6.35 8.62 0.40
CA ARG A 79 5.48 7.91 1.31
C ARG A 79 4.67 6.87 0.55
N LEU A 80 4.66 5.63 1.05
CA LEU A 80 3.82 4.54 0.57
C LEU A 80 2.63 4.29 1.51
N ALA A 81 2.78 4.64 2.78
CA ALA A 81 1.77 4.39 3.81
C ALA A 81 0.43 5.08 3.50
N GLY A 82 -0.66 4.29 3.55
CA GLY A 82 -2.02 4.73 3.27
C GLY A 82 -2.33 4.96 1.79
N GLN A 83 -1.41 4.63 0.88
CA GLN A 83 -1.62 4.80 -0.55
C GLN A 83 -2.63 3.78 -1.09
N GLN A 84 -3.36 4.12 -2.14
CA GLN A 84 -4.34 3.25 -2.78
C GLN A 84 -3.68 2.00 -3.36
N THR A 85 -4.28 0.83 -3.12
CA THR A 85 -3.77 -0.47 -3.58
C THR A 85 -3.61 -0.49 -5.09
N ASP A 86 -4.66 -0.12 -5.83
CA ASP A 86 -4.64 -0.10 -7.30
C ASP A 86 -3.56 0.83 -7.85
N TYR A 87 -3.36 1.99 -7.19
CA TYR A 87 -2.31 2.91 -7.57
C TYR A 87 -0.92 2.32 -7.35
N LEU A 88 -0.66 1.70 -6.19
CA LEU A 88 0.63 1.07 -5.89
C LEU A 88 0.95 -0.04 -6.89
N GLU A 89 -0.02 -0.91 -7.15
CA GLU A 89 0.14 -1.99 -8.13
C GLU A 89 0.41 -1.44 -9.54
N ASN A 90 -0.37 -0.43 -9.97
CA ASN A 90 -0.15 0.19 -11.26
C ASN A 90 1.22 0.86 -11.36
N GLN A 91 1.70 1.52 -10.29
CA GLN A 91 3.03 2.15 -10.31
C GLN A 91 4.17 1.13 -10.37
N LEU A 92 4.08 0.01 -9.65
CA LEU A 92 5.08 -1.05 -9.74
C LEU A 92 5.11 -1.66 -11.16
N ARG A 93 3.93 -1.90 -11.76
CA ARG A 93 3.85 -2.33 -13.18
C ARG A 93 4.36 -1.25 -14.14
N ALA A 94 4.09 0.03 -13.88
CA ALA A 94 4.53 1.13 -14.72
C ALA A 94 6.07 1.23 -14.80
N PHE A 95 6.79 0.92 -13.72
CA PHE A 95 8.25 0.82 -13.76
C PHE A 95 8.72 -0.35 -14.63
N ILE A 96 8.13 -1.54 -14.48
CA ILE A 96 8.49 -2.74 -15.26
C ILE A 96 8.22 -2.50 -16.77
N GLU A 97 7.14 -1.83 -17.09
CA GLU A 97 6.68 -1.57 -18.46
C GLU A 97 7.29 -0.30 -19.08
N HIS A 98 8.19 0.36 -18.38
CA HIS A 98 8.80 1.64 -18.79
C HIS A 98 7.78 2.75 -19.09
N ARG A 99 6.58 2.70 -18.49
CA ARG A 99 5.60 3.80 -18.50
C ARG A 99 5.98 4.90 -17.51
N ARG A 100 6.77 4.52 -16.50
CA ARG A 100 7.35 5.42 -15.51
C ARG A 100 8.84 5.14 -15.40
N THR A 101 9.66 6.20 -15.50
CA THR A 101 11.12 6.11 -15.50
C THR A 101 11.69 6.26 -14.10
N ASN A 102 12.35 5.24 -13.60
CA ASN A 102 13.22 5.27 -12.43
C ASN A 102 14.00 3.95 -12.38
N ASN A 103 15.32 3.99 -12.60
CA ASN A 103 16.13 2.78 -12.72
C ASN A 103 16.18 1.96 -11.42
N ILE A 104 16.16 2.61 -10.24
CA ILE A 104 16.16 1.90 -8.96
C ILE A 104 14.83 1.15 -8.81
N MET A 105 13.70 1.84 -9.02
CA MET A 105 12.40 1.23 -8.88
C MET A 105 12.09 0.20 -9.97
N PHE A 106 12.65 0.33 -11.18
CA PHE A 106 12.59 -0.71 -12.20
C PHE A 106 13.21 -2.01 -11.67
N ASN A 107 14.45 -1.96 -11.16
CA ASN A 107 15.12 -3.14 -10.63
C ASN A 107 14.40 -3.78 -9.45
N VAL A 108 13.83 -2.95 -8.55
CA VAL A 108 13.02 -3.43 -7.42
C VAL A 108 11.75 -4.11 -7.91
N ALA A 109 10.98 -3.43 -8.76
CA ALA A 109 9.69 -3.92 -9.25
C ALA A 109 9.83 -5.18 -10.10
N HIS A 110 10.87 -5.26 -10.96
CA HIS A 110 11.13 -6.41 -11.82
C HIS A 110 11.39 -7.71 -11.03
N SER A 111 11.84 -7.61 -9.78
CA SER A 111 12.08 -8.77 -8.90
C SER A 111 10.83 -9.27 -8.17
N LEU A 112 9.65 -8.66 -8.39
CA LEU A 112 8.41 -9.00 -7.70
C LEU A 112 7.50 -9.88 -8.56
N SER A 113 6.94 -10.93 -7.96
CA SER A 113 5.83 -11.66 -8.58
C SER A 113 4.52 -10.87 -8.45
N THR A 114 3.52 -11.20 -9.28
CA THR A 114 2.20 -10.55 -9.23
C THR A 114 1.54 -10.66 -7.84
N GLY A 115 1.66 -11.83 -7.20
CA GLY A 115 1.13 -12.03 -5.84
C GLY A 115 1.87 -11.19 -4.79
N MET A 116 3.19 -11.00 -4.93
CA MET A 116 3.95 -10.10 -4.06
C MET A 116 3.54 -8.64 -4.23
N VAL A 117 3.31 -8.20 -5.47
CA VAL A 117 2.86 -6.83 -5.76
C VAL A 117 1.56 -6.52 -5.02
N ALA A 118 0.56 -7.41 -5.10
CA ALA A 118 -0.73 -7.25 -4.43
C ALA A 118 -0.57 -7.24 -2.89
N ALA A 119 0.18 -8.18 -2.33
CA ALA A 119 0.39 -8.27 -0.88
C ALA A 119 1.14 -7.05 -0.31
N LEU A 120 2.14 -6.54 -1.04
CA LEU A 120 2.88 -5.33 -0.66
C LEU A 120 1.97 -4.09 -0.73
N ALA A 121 1.17 -3.95 -1.78
CA ALA A 121 0.24 -2.85 -1.95
C ALA A 121 -0.79 -2.80 -0.83
N GLU A 122 -1.37 -3.94 -0.46
CA GLU A 122 -2.33 -4.05 0.64
C GLU A 122 -1.69 -3.71 1.99
N HIS A 123 -0.48 -4.21 2.25
CA HIS A 123 0.25 -3.87 3.48
C HIS A 123 0.47 -2.35 3.59
N PHE A 124 0.98 -1.69 2.55
CA PHE A 124 1.21 -0.25 2.61
C PHE A 124 -0.08 0.55 2.70
N ARG A 125 -1.17 0.08 2.12
CA ARG A 125 -2.50 0.68 2.24
C ARG A 125 -2.99 0.71 3.69
N SER A 126 -2.71 -0.33 4.47
CA SER A 126 -3.14 -0.45 5.87
C SER A 126 -2.40 0.47 6.84
N LEU A 127 -1.25 1.03 6.44
CA LEU A 127 -0.43 1.89 7.30
C LEU A 127 -0.96 3.34 7.31
N ASN A 128 -0.89 4.01 8.46
CA ASN A 128 -1.28 5.42 8.57
C ASN A 128 -0.42 6.22 9.57
N PRO A 129 0.91 6.32 9.36
CA PRO A 129 1.76 7.16 10.19
C PRO A 129 1.40 8.64 10.01
N LYS A 130 1.77 9.46 10.99
CA LYS A 130 1.63 10.93 10.87
C LYS A 130 2.43 11.45 9.66
N PRO A 131 1.94 12.50 8.98
CA PRO A 131 2.73 13.22 7.97
C PRO A 131 4.05 13.72 8.57
N ILE A 132 5.11 13.74 7.75
CA ILE A 132 6.40 14.33 8.17
C ILE A 132 6.27 15.86 8.27
N GLY A 133 5.49 16.48 7.36
CA GLY A 133 5.35 17.92 7.29
C GLY A 133 6.60 18.58 6.69
N GLY A 134 7.03 19.70 7.26
CA GLY A 134 8.28 20.39 6.85
C GLY A 134 8.11 21.37 5.68
N ALA A 135 6.98 21.45 5.03
CA ALA A 135 6.71 22.43 3.98
C ALA A 135 6.60 23.85 4.56
N PRO A 136 6.95 24.90 3.78
CA PRO A 136 6.82 26.29 4.23
C PRO A 136 5.34 26.66 4.44
N MET A 137 4.99 27.05 5.67
CA MET A 137 3.61 27.32 6.09
C MET A 137 2.94 28.47 5.33
N GLN A 138 3.73 29.44 4.84
CA GLN A 138 3.21 30.57 4.07
C GLN A 138 2.53 30.16 2.76
N TYR A 139 2.83 28.96 2.23
CA TYR A 139 2.23 28.46 1.00
C TYR A 139 0.91 27.70 1.22
N VAL A 140 0.62 27.27 2.45
CA VAL A 140 -0.48 26.35 2.75
C VAL A 140 -1.85 26.96 2.40
N ALA A 141 -2.07 28.24 2.70
CA ALA A 141 -3.36 28.89 2.43
C ALA A 141 -3.65 28.98 0.92
N VAL A 142 -2.64 29.37 0.13
CA VAL A 142 -2.74 29.44 -1.34
C VAL A 142 -2.90 28.02 -1.92
N GLY A 143 -2.13 27.05 -1.39
CA GLY A 143 -2.22 25.66 -1.81
C GLY A 143 -3.59 25.04 -1.55
N ARG A 144 -4.21 25.38 -0.40
CA ARG A 144 -5.59 24.98 -0.09
C ARG A 144 -6.57 25.49 -1.14
N LYS A 145 -6.45 26.76 -1.51
CA LYS A 145 -7.33 27.36 -2.52
C LYS A 145 -7.16 26.65 -3.87
N ILE A 146 -5.93 26.45 -4.34
CA ILE A 146 -5.66 25.72 -5.59
C ILE A 146 -6.22 24.29 -5.52
N PHE A 147 -6.05 23.60 -4.42
CA PHE A 147 -6.52 22.24 -4.25
C PHE A 147 -8.06 22.14 -4.31
N GLN A 148 -8.75 23.08 -3.67
CA GLN A 148 -10.22 23.08 -3.56
C GLN A 148 -10.93 23.70 -4.76
N ASP A 149 -10.38 24.76 -5.35
CA ASP A 149 -11.04 25.57 -6.37
C ASP A 149 -10.43 25.39 -7.77
N GLY A 150 -9.21 24.85 -7.85
CA GLY A 150 -8.43 24.82 -9.10
C GLY A 150 -7.78 26.16 -9.43
N VAL A 151 -7.41 26.31 -10.70
CA VAL A 151 -6.89 27.57 -11.27
C VAL A 151 -7.65 27.84 -12.57
N PRO A 152 -8.82 28.49 -12.50
CA PRO A 152 -9.70 28.70 -13.66
C PRO A 152 -9.00 29.39 -14.85
N ASP A 153 -8.19 30.41 -14.58
CA ASP A 153 -7.46 31.16 -15.62
C ASP A 153 -6.43 30.30 -16.38
N ALA A 154 -5.99 29.18 -15.78
CA ALA A 154 -5.12 28.20 -16.41
C ALA A 154 -5.88 26.95 -16.87
N ASN A 155 -7.21 26.97 -16.84
CA ASN A 155 -8.07 25.83 -17.15
C ASN A 155 -7.73 24.57 -16.33
N ILE A 156 -7.33 24.74 -15.06
CA ILE A 156 -7.02 23.65 -14.14
C ILE A 156 -8.21 23.46 -13.20
N ALA A 157 -8.83 22.29 -13.29
CA ALA A 157 -9.89 21.87 -12.36
C ALA A 157 -9.39 21.73 -10.93
N ALA A 158 -10.32 21.81 -9.95
CA ALA A 158 -10.01 21.53 -8.55
C ALA A 158 -9.38 20.15 -8.39
N CYS A 159 -8.23 20.06 -7.72
CA CYS A 159 -7.55 18.79 -7.45
C CYS A 159 -8.44 17.85 -6.62
N ALA A 160 -9.25 18.44 -5.72
CA ALA A 160 -10.21 17.72 -4.90
C ALA A 160 -11.27 16.94 -5.71
N ALA A 161 -11.58 17.37 -6.95
CA ALA A 161 -12.56 16.70 -7.80
C ALA A 161 -12.16 15.23 -8.10
N CYS A 162 -10.87 14.95 -8.25
CA CYS A 162 -10.36 13.62 -8.50
C CYS A 162 -9.73 12.99 -7.24
N HIS A 163 -8.87 13.75 -6.53
CA HIS A 163 -8.15 13.23 -5.36
C HIS A 163 -8.98 13.19 -4.08
N GLY A 164 -10.23 13.65 -4.13
CA GLY A 164 -11.14 13.75 -2.99
C GLY A 164 -10.85 14.94 -2.08
N PRO A 165 -11.82 15.40 -1.27
CA PRO A 165 -11.69 16.60 -0.44
C PRO A 165 -10.62 16.49 0.65
N ALA A 166 -10.33 15.26 1.12
CA ALA A 166 -9.27 14.95 2.06
C ALA A 166 -7.96 14.51 1.37
N ALA A 167 -7.87 14.61 0.04
CA ALA A 167 -6.71 14.18 -0.75
C ALA A 167 -6.32 12.71 -0.54
N THR A 168 -7.28 11.84 -0.21
CA THR A 168 -7.02 10.41 0.03
C THR A 168 -7.00 9.56 -1.24
N GLY A 169 -7.48 10.10 -2.34
CA GLY A 169 -7.61 9.36 -3.60
C GLY A 169 -8.64 8.23 -3.56
N SER A 170 -8.78 7.50 -4.66
CA SER A 170 -9.65 6.31 -4.77
C SER A 170 -9.23 5.47 -5.98
N GLY A 171 -9.15 4.16 -5.82
CA GLY A 171 -8.76 3.24 -6.89
C GLY A 171 -7.41 3.61 -7.51
N PRO A 172 -7.32 3.87 -8.82
CA PRO A 172 -6.08 4.27 -9.48
C PRO A 172 -5.65 5.71 -9.21
N ILE A 173 -6.52 6.54 -8.60
CA ILE A 173 -6.20 7.93 -8.25
C ILE A 173 -5.48 7.97 -6.91
N PRO A 174 -4.24 8.48 -6.85
CA PRO A 174 -3.42 8.38 -5.66
C PRO A 174 -3.88 9.26 -4.50
N ARG A 175 -3.61 8.77 -3.29
CA ARG A 175 -3.57 9.60 -2.09
C ARG A 175 -2.42 10.61 -2.20
N LEU A 176 -2.72 11.87 -1.97
CA LEU A 176 -1.75 12.97 -1.86
C LEU A 176 -1.55 13.40 -0.41
N ALA A 177 -2.54 13.15 0.45
CA ALA A 177 -2.50 13.54 1.86
C ALA A 177 -1.27 12.95 2.58
N GLY A 178 -0.48 13.83 3.19
CA GLY A 178 0.73 13.49 3.93
C GLY A 178 1.90 13.04 3.08
N GLN A 179 1.84 13.19 1.75
CA GLN A 179 2.98 12.93 0.88
C GLN A 179 4.03 14.05 1.06
N LEU A 180 5.30 13.72 0.85
CA LEU A 180 6.41 14.62 1.05
C LEU A 180 6.35 15.82 0.11
N TYR A 181 6.51 17.01 0.66
CA TYR A 181 6.54 18.28 -0.08
C TYR A 181 7.56 18.26 -1.25
N PRO A 182 8.85 17.94 -1.04
CA PRO A 182 9.82 17.94 -2.13
C PRO A 182 9.56 16.84 -3.16
N TYR A 183 9.00 15.70 -2.74
CA TYR A 183 8.62 14.65 -3.67
C TYR A 183 7.48 15.09 -4.60
N LEU A 184 6.46 15.75 -4.08
CA LEU A 184 5.34 16.26 -4.87
C LEU A 184 5.81 17.30 -5.90
N ILE A 185 6.69 18.21 -5.50
CA ILE A 185 7.30 19.18 -6.41
C ILE A 185 8.07 18.47 -7.52
N LYS A 186 8.95 17.54 -7.15
CA LYS A 186 9.73 16.76 -8.12
C LYS A 186 8.84 16.06 -9.13
N GLU A 187 7.79 15.39 -8.68
CA GLU A 187 6.87 14.66 -9.56
C GLU A 187 6.13 15.61 -10.53
N LEU A 188 5.60 16.73 -10.03
CA LEU A 188 4.86 17.67 -10.89
C LEU A 188 5.76 18.38 -11.90
N VAL A 189 6.96 18.80 -11.49
CA VAL A 189 7.93 19.47 -12.38
C VAL A 189 8.48 18.52 -13.45
N ASN A 190 8.70 17.25 -13.10
CA ASN A 190 9.28 16.26 -14.01
C ASN A 190 8.25 15.34 -14.67
N TRP A 191 6.96 15.66 -14.59
CA TRP A 191 5.90 14.75 -15.04
C TRP A 191 6.15 14.18 -16.43
N GLY A 192 6.35 15.03 -17.41
CA GLY A 192 6.57 14.64 -18.80
C GLY A 192 7.89 13.90 -19.06
N LYS A 193 8.85 13.94 -18.11
CA LYS A 193 10.12 13.23 -18.23
C LYS A 193 10.08 11.83 -17.57
N GLU A 194 9.23 11.68 -16.56
CA GLU A 194 9.21 10.48 -15.74
C GLU A 194 7.97 9.61 -15.96
N ARG A 195 6.92 10.13 -16.60
CA ARG A 195 5.63 9.45 -16.80
C ARG A 195 5.17 9.50 -18.25
N GLY A 196 4.41 8.48 -18.65
CA GLY A 196 3.92 8.36 -20.03
C GLY A 196 5.01 8.02 -21.04
N GLN A 197 6.12 7.43 -20.61
CA GLN A 197 7.28 7.17 -21.47
C GLN A 197 7.08 6.01 -22.45
N ASN A 198 6.07 5.19 -22.25
CA ASN A 198 5.71 4.10 -23.16
C ASN A 198 4.37 4.43 -23.86
N PRO A 199 4.38 4.97 -25.09
CA PRO A 199 3.15 5.35 -25.79
C PRO A 199 2.30 4.15 -26.20
N THR A 200 2.86 2.95 -26.27
CA THR A 200 2.12 1.72 -26.62
C THR A 200 1.34 1.15 -25.45
N LYS A 201 1.62 1.63 -24.24
CA LYS A 201 0.95 1.21 -22.99
C LYS A 201 0.52 2.45 -22.19
N PRO A 202 -0.46 3.24 -22.67
CA PRO A 202 -0.94 4.41 -21.93
C PRO A 202 -1.58 3.99 -20.61
N ASP A 203 -1.53 4.89 -19.64
CA ASP A 203 -2.17 4.71 -18.34
C ASP A 203 -2.83 5.99 -17.81
N THR A 204 -3.40 5.92 -16.61
CA THR A 204 -4.09 7.05 -15.97
C THR A 204 -3.19 8.25 -15.71
N SER A 205 -1.85 8.13 -15.81
CA SER A 205 -0.93 9.26 -15.67
C SER A 205 -1.13 10.32 -16.77
N ALA A 206 -1.67 9.91 -17.92
CA ALA A 206 -2.01 10.81 -19.01
C ALA A 206 -3.04 11.89 -18.61
N ILE A 207 -3.95 11.58 -17.68
CA ILE A 207 -4.96 12.53 -17.17
C ILE A 207 -4.29 13.67 -16.41
N MET A 208 -3.22 13.40 -15.68
CA MET A 208 -2.49 14.40 -14.91
C MET A 208 -1.49 15.21 -15.75
N SER A 209 -1.14 14.74 -16.94
CA SER A 209 -0.15 15.41 -17.78
C SER A 209 -0.51 16.88 -18.10
N PRO A 210 -1.71 17.22 -18.59
CA PRO A 210 -2.09 18.61 -18.83
C PRO A 210 -2.10 19.45 -17.54
N VAL A 211 -2.52 18.88 -16.42
CA VAL A 211 -2.52 19.57 -15.11
C VAL A 211 -1.10 19.91 -14.68
N ALA A 212 -0.19 18.95 -14.74
CA ALA A 212 1.20 19.15 -14.35
C ALA A 212 1.92 20.18 -15.24
N HIS A 213 1.60 20.21 -16.55
CA HIS A 213 2.19 21.19 -17.49
C HIS A 213 1.63 22.60 -17.33
N SER A 214 0.37 22.75 -16.91
CA SER A 214 -0.29 24.06 -16.79
C SER A 214 -0.03 24.75 -15.46
N LEU A 215 0.41 24.03 -14.42
CA LEU A 215 0.79 24.62 -13.14
C LEU A 215 2.15 25.32 -13.25
N ASN A 216 2.22 26.58 -12.82
CA ASN A 216 3.50 27.25 -12.66
C ASN A 216 4.20 26.82 -11.36
N ARG A 217 5.48 27.17 -11.22
CA ARG A 217 6.32 26.74 -10.10
C ARG A 217 5.74 27.12 -8.73
N SER A 218 5.25 28.33 -8.57
CA SER A 218 4.68 28.80 -7.31
C SER A 218 3.38 28.08 -6.95
N GLN A 219 2.56 27.73 -7.93
CA GLN A 219 1.34 26.94 -7.74
C GLN A 219 1.67 25.50 -7.35
N ILE A 220 2.69 24.90 -7.97
CA ILE A 220 3.19 23.56 -7.60
C ILE A 220 3.65 23.56 -6.13
N GLU A 221 4.46 24.53 -5.74
CA GLU A 221 4.96 24.65 -4.37
C GLU A 221 3.81 24.84 -3.37
N ALA A 222 2.84 25.68 -3.71
CA ALA A 222 1.70 25.94 -2.83
C ALA A 222 0.82 24.70 -2.63
N VAL A 223 0.41 24.01 -3.71
CA VAL A 223 -0.43 22.82 -3.58
C VAL A 223 0.30 21.67 -2.90
N ALA A 224 1.59 21.49 -3.19
CA ALA A 224 2.44 20.50 -2.52
C ALA A 224 2.55 20.75 -1.03
N ALA A 225 2.71 22.03 -0.61
CA ALA A 225 2.75 22.40 0.80
C ALA A 225 1.44 22.04 1.51
N TYR A 226 0.30 22.40 0.93
CA TYR A 226 -1.01 22.10 1.52
C TYR A 226 -1.24 20.61 1.74
N VAL A 227 -1.07 19.80 0.69
CA VAL A 227 -1.40 18.36 0.78
C VAL A 227 -0.40 17.58 1.65
N SER A 228 0.82 18.08 1.82
CA SER A 228 1.83 17.45 2.69
C SER A 228 1.46 17.45 4.17
N TYR A 229 0.60 18.36 4.62
CA TYR A 229 0.11 18.43 5.99
C TYR A 229 -1.21 17.68 6.23
N LEU A 230 -1.91 17.27 5.19
CA LEU A 230 -3.16 16.52 5.33
C LEU A 230 -2.90 15.12 5.89
N LYS A 231 -3.92 14.57 6.60
CA LYS A 231 -3.87 13.23 7.22
C LYS A 231 -4.68 12.21 6.45
#